data_d598fe93155051506637ca5319cadfbf
#
_entry.id   d598fe93155051506637ca5319cadfbf
#
_cell.length_a   1.000
_cell.length_b   1.000
_cell.length_c   1.000
_cell.angle_alpha   90.00
_cell.angle_beta   90.00
_cell.angle_gamma   90.00
#
_symmetry.space_group_name_H-M   'P 1'
#
loop_
_entity.id
_entity.type
_entity.pdbx_description
1 polymer ?
#
loop_
_entity_poly.entity_id
_entity_poly.type
_entity_poly.pdbx_seq_one_letter_code
_entity_poly.pdbx_strand_id
1 'polypeptide(L)'
;MDIPYIELTATDRQILNSYALMLDGLGAYLGEGYELVLHSLESLDHSVIKIINGHYTGRKEGSPITDLALKMLGELERDPARTVSPYFNKNKSGALLRSCTIPITGEHGRIIGLLCMNFHMESP
;
A
#
# COMPACT_ATOMS: atom_id res chain seq x y z
N MET A 1 -3.98 -17.51 -14.62
CA MET A 1 -4.04 -16.28 -15.45
C MET A 1 -4.32 -15.09 -14.55
N ASP A 2 -3.50 -14.06 -14.68
CA ASP A 2 -3.66 -12.86 -13.88
C ASP A 2 -4.68 -11.94 -14.56
N ILE A 3 -5.82 -11.73 -13.91
CA ILE A 3 -6.87 -10.86 -14.43
C ILE A 3 -6.67 -9.48 -13.83
N PRO A 4 -6.51 -8.43 -14.65
CA PRO A 4 -6.36 -7.09 -14.11
C PRO A 4 -7.59 -6.70 -13.29
N TYR A 5 -7.37 -6.15 -12.10
CA TYR A 5 -8.47 -5.61 -11.30
C TYR A 5 -9.03 -4.36 -12.00
N ILE A 6 -8.13 -3.48 -12.44
CA ILE A 6 -8.49 -2.33 -13.29
C ILE A 6 -7.43 -2.18 -14.38
N GLU A 7 -7.82 -1.57 -15.49
CA GLU A 7 -6.86 -1.20 -16.52
C GLU A 7 -6.28 0.17 -16.21
N LEU A 8 -4.95 0.27 -16.22
CA LEU A 8 -4.24 1.51 -16.00
C LEU A 8 -3.88 2.18 -17.33
N THR A 9 -4.02 3.50 -17.37
CA THR A 9 -3.51 4.30 -18.48
C THR A 9 -2.02 4.55 -18.30
N ALA A 10 -1.36 5.08 -19.33
CA ALA A 10 0.04 5.48 -19.21
C ALA A 10 0.21 6.56 -18.13
N THR A 11 -0.73 7.49 -18.03
CA THR A 11 -0.72 8.52 -16.99
C THR A 11 -0.85 7.92 -15.60
N ASP A 12 -1.73 6.94 -15.42
CA ASP A 12 -1.89 6.24 -14.15
C ASP A 12 -0.56 5.61 -13.71
N ARG A 13 0.14 4.95 -14.63
CA ARG A 13 1.44 4.33 -14.34
C ARG A 13 2.49 5.36 -13.98
N GLN A 14 2.50 6.52 -14.64
CA GLN A 14 3.41 7.61 -14.28
C GLN A 14 3.15 8.13 -12.88
N ILE A 15 1.88 8.26 -12.49
CA ILE A 15 1.51 8.68 -11.14
C ILE A 15 2.06 7.68 -10.12
N LEU A 16 1.79 6.39 -10.30
CA LEU A 16 2.29 5.36 -9.39
C LEU A 16 3.82 5.35 -9.33
N ASN A 17 4.48 5.51 -10.46
CA ASN A 17 5.94 5.54 -10.50
C ASN A 17 6.51 6.73 -9.72
N SER A 18 5.85 7.89 -9.78
CA SER A 18 6.28 9.07 -9.00
C SER A 18 6.18 8.79 -7.50
N TYR A 19 5.11 8.13 -7.05
CA TYR A 19 4.99 7.72 -5.65
C TYR A 19 6.06 6.70 -5.27
N ALA A 20 6.34 5.73 -6.14
CA ALA A 20 7.37 4.73 -5.88
C ALA A 20 8.74 5.39 -5.65
N LEU A 21 9.10 6.36 -6.48
CA LEU A 21 10.37 7.07 -6.34
C LEU A 21 10.43 7.89 -5.04
N MET A 22 9.31 8.49 -4.65
CA MET A 22 9.24 9.27 -3.41
C MET A 22 9.45 8.40 -2.17
N LEU A 23 9.06 7.14 -2.22
CA LEU A 23 9.11 6.26 -1.04
C LEU A 23 10.53 6.02 -0.54
N ASP A 24 11.53 6.07 -1.40
CA ASP A 24 12.92 5.90 -0.95
C ASP A 24 13.32 6.99 0.04
N GLY A 25 13.00 8.24 -0.30
CA GLY A 25 13.28 9.36 0.59
C GLY A 25 12.40 9.36 1.84
N LEU A 26 11.12 9.06 1.67
CA LEU A 26 10.19 9.02 2.79
C LEU A 26 10.58 7.92 3.78
N GLY A 27 10.94 6.73 3.28
CA GLY A 27 11.37 5.62 4.12
C GLY A 27 12.66 5.93 4.87
N ALA A 28 13.61 6.58 4.21
CA ALA A 28 14.85 7.00 4.86
C ALA A 28 14.58 8.01 5.98
N TYR A 29 13.66 8.93 5.76
CA TYR A 29 13.31 9.94 6.77
C TYR A 29 12.58 9.33 7.96
N LEU A 30 11.63 8.44 7.72
CA LEU A 30 10.82 7.82 8.78
C LEU A 30 11.61 6.79 9.60
N GLY A 31 12.52 6.06 8.96
CA GLY A 31 13.40 5.11 9.65
C GLY A 31 12.91 3.66 9.60
N GLU A 32 13.68 2.81 10.27
CA GLU A 32 13.54 1.35 10.17
C GLU A 32 12.23 0.79 10.72
N GLY A 33 11.58 1.47 11.65
CA GLY A 33 10.33 0.99 12.23
C GLY A 33 9.15 1.04 11.28
N TYR A 34 9.29 1.70 10.14
CA TYR A 34 8.21 1.91 9.18
C TYR A 34 8.36 1.01 7.97
N GLU A 35 7.34 0.23 7.71
CA GLU A 35 7.21 -0.51 6.47
C GLU A 35 6.27 0.26 5.55
N LEU A 36 6.69 0.52 4.31
CA LEU A 36 5.89 1.23 3.31
C LEU A 36 5.67 0.28 2.14
N VAL A 37 4.41 0.10 1.76
CA VAL A 37 4.04 -0.82 0.67
C VAL A 37 3.16 -0.09 -0.31
N LEU A 38 3.63 0.06 -1.54
CA LEU A 38 2.84 0.66 -2.62
C LEU A 38 2.26 -0.46 -3.50
N HIS A 39 0.94 -0.48 -3.58
CA HIS A 39 0.21 -1.42 -4.42
C HIS A 39 -0.27 -0.75 -5.69
N SER A 40 -0.13 -1.44 -6.81
CA SER A 40 -0.83 -1.11 -8.06
C SER A 40 -2.07 -2.01 -8.16
N LEU A 41 -3.21 -1.43 -8.48
CA LEU A 41 -4.43 -2.21 -8.67
C LEU A 41 -4.54 -2.81 -10.07
N GLU A 42 -3.49 -2.71 -10.86
CA GLU A 42 -3.44 -3.39 -12.14
C GLU A 42 -3.51 -4.92 -11.97
N SER A 43 -2.90 -5.43 -10.91
CA SER A 43 -2.94 -6.85 -10.59
C SER A 43 -3.03 -7.03 -9.08
N LEU A 44 -4.04 -7.74 -8.60
CA LEU A 44 -4.16 -8.06 -7.18
C LEU A 44 -3.19 -9.18 -6.77
N ASP A 45 -2.86 -10.08 -7.69
CA ASP A 45 -1.95 -11.19 -7.40
C ASP A 45 -0.48 -10.74 -7.31
N HIS A 46 -0.17 -9.61 -7.92
CA HIS A 46 1.20 -9.07 -7.95
C HIS A 46 1.17 -7.57 -7.67
N SER A 47 0.36 -7.14 -6.71
CA SER A 47 0.07 -5.72 -6.50
C SER A 47 1.25 -4.91 -5.99
N VAL A 48 2.17 -5.51 -5.23
CA VAL A 48 3.29 -4.76 -4.63
C VAL A 48 4.28 -4.33 -5.71
N ILE A 49 4.37 -3.03 -5.96
CA ILE A 49 5.30 -2.47 -6.95
C ILE A 49 6.49 -1.77 -6.31
N LYS A 50 6.39 -1.41 -5.04
CA LYS A 50 7.49 -0.81 -4.27
C LYS A 50 7.29 -1.14 -2.81
N ILE A 51 8.37 -1.50 -2.13
CA ILE A 51 8.32 -1.78 -0.69
C ILE A 51 9.59 -1.27 0.00
N ILE A 52 9.42 -0.68 1.17
CA ILE A 52 10.48 -0.23 2.04
C ILE A 52 10.37 -1.02 3.34
N ASN A 53 11.48 -1.56 3.80
CA ASN A 53 11.56 -2.35 5.04
C ASN A 53 10.62 -3.58 5.03
N GLY A 54 10.50 -4.23 3.88
CA GLY A 54 9.64 -5.41 3.71
C GLY A 54 10.05 -6.62 4.55
N HIS A 55 11.24 -6.60 5.17
CA HIS A 55 11.72 -7.68 6.00
C HIS A 55 10.81 -7.96 7.20
N TYR A 56 10.03 -6.97 7.68
CA TYR A 56 9.09 -7.16 8.78
C TYR A 56 8.00 -8.16 8.47
N THR A 57 7.55 -8.21 7.22
CA THR A 57 6.46 -9.09 6.80
C THR A 57 6.89 -10.17 5.82
N GLY A 58 8.14 -10.09 5.33
CA GLY A 58 8.64 -10.98 4.30
C GLY A 58 8.09 -10.69 2.90
N ARG A 59 7.33 -9.60 2.74
CA ARG A 59 6.79 -9.22 1.43
C ARG A 59 7.88 -8.58 0.57
N LYS A 60 7.68 -8.63 -0.73
CA LYS A 60 8.62 -8.08 -1.71
C LYS A 60 7.84 -7.61 -2.94
N GLU A 61 8.54 -6.96 -3.86
CA GLU A 61 7.92 -6.59 -5.13
C GLU A 61 7.37 -7.83 -5.82
N GLY A 62 6.14 -7.70 -6.33
CA GLY A 62 5.41 -8.81 -6.94
C GLY A 62 4.54 -9.60 -5.97
N SER A 63 4.63 -9.35 -4.67
CA SER A 63 3.74 -10.01 -3.71
C SER A 63 2.28 -9.60 -3.91
N PRO A 64 1.33 -10.49 -3.54
CA PRO A 64 -0.09 -10.17 -3.70
C PRO A 64 -0.58 -9.17 -2.66
N ILE A 65 -1.74 -8.58 -2.93
CA ILE A 65 -2.41 -7.72 -1.98
C ILE A 65 -2.85 -8.54 -0.75
N THR A 66 -2.79 -7.93 0.43
CA THR A 66 -3.26 -8.58 1.65
C THR A 66 -4.78 -8.49 1.78
N ASP A 67 -5.36 -9.39 2.58
CA ASP A 67 -6.79 -9.36 2.85
C ASP A 67 -7.21 -8.05 3.50
N LEU A 68 -6.38 -7.52 4.40
CA LEU A 68 -6.65 -6.25 5.06
C LEU A 68 -6.65 -5.09 4.06
N ALA A 69 -5.66 -5.02 3.18
CA ALA A 69 -5.59 -3.97 2.17
C ALA A 69 -6.78 -4.06 1.20
N LEU A 70 -7.18 -5.28 0.83
CA LEU A 70 -8.33 -5.49 -0.03
C LEU A 70 -9.63 -5.03 0.65
N LYS A 71 -9.78 -5.30 1.94
CA LYS A 71 -10.92 -4.83 2.73
C LYS A 71 -10.95 -3.30 2.78
N MET A 72 -9.81 -2.67 3.01
CA MET A 72 -9.70 -1.21 3.05
C MET A 72 -10.04 -0.59 1.70
N LEU A 73 -9.60 -1.21 0.61
CA LEU A 73 -9.97 -0.78 -0.74
C LEU A 73 -11.48 -0.77 -0.93
N GLY A 74 -12.16 -1.84 -0.52
CA GLY A 74 -13.62 -1.93 -0.61
C GLY A 74 -14.31 -0.81 0.16
N GLU A 75 -13.83 -0.48 1.35
CA GLU A 75 -14.38 0.62 2.14
C GLU A 75 -14.17 1.98 1.47
N LEU A 76 -12.98 2.22 0.92
CA LEU A 76 -12.66 3.46 0.22
C LEU A 76 -13.47 3.62 -1.07
N GLU A 77 -13.74 2.54 -1.77
CA GLU A 77 -14.57 2.57 -2.98
C GLU A 77 -16.03 2.88 -2.66
N ARG A 78 -16.54 2.42 -1.53
CA ARG A 78 -17.91 2.69 -1.10
C ARG A 78 -18.10 4.11 -0.58
N ASP A 79 -17.06 4.71 -0.03
CA ASP A 79 -17.11 6.06 0.54
C ASP A 79 -15.86 6.84 0.14
N PRO A 80 -15.85 7.39 -1.09
CA PRO A 80 -14.67 8.12 -1.59
C PRO A 80 -14.33 9.38 -0.78
N ALA A 81 -15.30 9.91 -0.01
CA ALA A 81 -15.06 11.08 0.83
C ALA A 81 -14.47 10.70 2.19
N ARG A 82 -14.31 9.42 2.46
CA ARG A 82 -13.79 8.93 3.73
C ARG A 82 -12.36 9.42 3.94
N THR A 83 -12.13 9.98 5.11
CA THR A 83 -10.78 10.36 5.52
C THR A 83 -10.01 9.11 5.91
N VAL A 84 -8.80 8.98 5.42
CA VAL A 84 -7.90 7.91 5.86
C VAL A 84 -7.46 8.23 7.29
N SER A 85 -7.64 7.28 8.19
CA SER A 85 -7.25 7.41 9.59
C SER A 85 -6.32 6.27 9.96
N PRO A 86 -5.31 6.52 10.79
CA PRO A 86 -4.51 5.43 11.32
C PRO A 86 -5.36 4.45 12.12
N TYR A 87 -4.99 3.19 12.07
CA TYR A 87 -5.64 2.13 12.82
C TYR A 87 -4.58 1.17 13.37
N PHE A 88 -4.98 0.36 14.35
CA PHE A 88 -4.09 -0.63 14.94
C PHE A 88 -4.44 -2.02 14.40
N ASN A 89 -3.40 -2.83 14.20
CA ASN A 89 -3.59 -4.22 13.87
C ASN A 89 -2.39 -5.03 14.38
N LYS A 90 -2.32 -6.31 14.07
CA LYS A 90 -1.22 -7.18 14.47
C LYS A 90 -0.67 -7.92 13.25
N ASN A 91 0.64 -8.17 13.27
CA ASN A 91 1.25 -9.03 12.26
C ASN A 91 1.06 -10.50 12.66
N LYS A 92 1.60 -11.42 11.84
CA LYS A 92 1.44 -12.87 12.06
C LYS A 92 2.03 -13.33 13.39
N SER A 93 3.05 -12.67 13.91
CA SER A 93 3.66 -13.00 15.20
C SER A 93 2.94 -12.37 16.39
N GLY A 94 1.87 -11.60 16.16
CA GLY A 94 1.13 -10.94 17.22
C GLY A 94 1.67 -9.57 17.61
N ALA A 95 2.71 -9.08 16.94
CA ALA A 95 3.28 -7.77 17.24
C ALA A 95 2.30 -6.67 16.80
N LEU A 96 2.19 -5.63 17.64
CA LEU A 96 1.26 -4.52 17.39
C LEU A 96 1.80 -3.59 16.32
N LEU A 97 0.94 -3.25 15.39
CA LEU A 97 1.21 -2.31 14.30
C LEU A 97 0.26 -1.13 14.37
N ARG A 98 0.80 0.06 14.10
CA ARG A 98 -0.01 1.23 13.78
C ARG A 98 0.04 1.39 12.28
N SER A 99 -1.12 1.38 11.65
CA SER A 99 -1.22 1.27 10.19
C SER A 99 -2.06 2.38 9.59
N CYS A 100 -1.83 2.64 8.33
CA CYS A 100 -2.58 3.63 7.56
C CYS A 100 -2.66 3.14 6.11
N THR A 101 -3.82 3.27 5.49
CA THR A 101 -4.02 2.93 4.09
C THR A 101 -4.49 4.15 3.34
N ILE A 102 -3.71 4.60 2.37
CA ILE A 102 -3.95 5.82 1.60
C ILE A 102 -4.26 5.44 0.16
N PRO A 103 -5.44 5.84 -0.37
CA PRO A 103 -5.73 5.61 -1.77
C PRO A 103 -4.92 6.53 -2.66
N ILE A 104 -4.42 5.98 -3.76
CA ILE A 104 -3.76 6.75 -4.82
C ILE A 104 -4.75 6.87 -5.96
N THR A 105 -5.08 8.09 -6.34
CA THR A 105 -6.01 8.34 -7.45
C THR A 105 -5.25 8.67 -8.73
N GLY A 106 -5.77 8.19 -9.83
CA GLY A 106 -5.25 8.46 -11.16
C GLY A 106 -6.23 9.27 -12.00
N GLU A 107 -6.19 9.03 -13.30
CA GLU A 107 -7.09 9.72 -14.21
C GLU A 107 -8.56 9.46 -13.85
N HIS A 108 -9.37 10.48 -14.03
CA HIS A 108 -10.81 10.45 -13.77
C HIS A 108 -11.17 10.17 -12.31
N GLY A 109 -10.22 10.42 -11.39
CA GLY A 109 -10.46 10.23 -9.96
C GLY A 109 -10.57 8.77 -9.52
N ARG A 110 -10.20 7.82 -10.37
CA ARG A 110 -10.24 6.39 -10.04
C ARG A 110 -9.13 6.06 -9.04
N ILE A 111 -9.42 5.17 -8.11
CA ILE A 111 -8.37 4.63 -7.26
C ILE A 111 -7.55 3.64 -8.08
N ILE A 112 -6.26 3.92 -8.25
CA ILE A 112 -5.34 3.10 -9.06
C ILE A 112 -4.32 2.34 -8.23
N GLY A 113 -4.19 2.69 -6.97
CA GLY A 113 -3.25 2.05 -6.08
C GLY A 113 -3.56 2.37 -4.63
N LEU A 114 -2.80 1.73 -3.74
CA LEU A 114 -2.87 1.95 -2.30
C LEU A 114 -1.46 2.11 -1.77
N LEU A 115 -1.26 3.07 -0.88
CA LEU A 115 -0.06 3.12 -0.06
C LEU A 115 -0.42 2.67 1.34
N CYS A 116 0.18 1.56 1.76
CA CYS A 116 0.01 1.04 3.11
C CYS A 116 1.28 1.34 3.91
N MET A 117 1.10 1.97 5.06
CA MET A 117 2.20 2.27 5.98
C MET A 117 1.95 1.54 7.28
N ASN A 118 2.95 0.85 7.76
CA ASN A 118 2.89 0.11 9.02
C ASN A 118 4.05 0.54 9.90
N PHE A 119 3.75 1.01 11.11
CA PHE A 119 4.77 1.26 12.12
C PHE A 119 4.78 0.09 13.08
N HIS A 120 5.95 -0.56 13.21
CA HIS A 120 6.14 -1.70 14.08
C HIS A 120 6.48 -1.20 15.48
N MET A 121 5.49 -1.24 16.37
CA MET A 121 5.55 -0.59 17.68
C MET A 121 6.37 -1.35 18.71
N GLU A 122 6.63 -2.62 18.47
CA GLU A 122 7.47 -3.42 19.37
C GLU A 122 8.92 -3.30 18.98
N SER A 123 9.38 -2.10 18.98
CA SER A 123 10.80 -1.87 18.88
C SER A 123 11.38 -1.82 20.29
N PRO A 124 12.45 -2.54 20.56
CA PRO A 124 13.13 -2.35 21.82
C PRO A 124 13.65 -0.95 21.96
#